data_91337656b48a5d97953669cd3b8794fc
#
_entry.id   91337656b48a5d97953669cd3b8794fc
#
_cell.length_a   1.000
_cell.length_b   1.000
_cell.length_c   1.000
_cell.angle_alpha   90.00
_cell.angle_beta   90.00
_cell.angle_gamma   90.00
#
_symmetry.space_group_name_H-M   'P 1'
#
loop_
_entity.id
_entity.type
_entity.pdbx_description
1 polymer ?
#
loop_
_entity_poly.entity_id
_entity_poly.type
_entity_poly.pdbx_seq_one_letter_code
_entity_poly.pdbx_strand_id
1 'polypeptide(L)'
;MKLVKLVMISGLWLSCAVVAQQGPAVPVKTALVQQQSVPVWIRAIGQVKAQQSVEIRPQVDGILQRILVEEGQLVKAGDLLAVIDDRSIKAAYEQAKAQLAVVQAQLDVAKLDLKRYQNLRKDQAVSAQMADQQQATVQQLEAQLRSVQATINAQQVELSYTQILSPISGQVGIRNVDAGNYVRTSDANSLFSVVQLDPISIEIALPQSRLPELQQLTQQIRQNQTVPVLAYLKEGAEPLAQGQLKVVDNRVAAATGTIRVKADFANPDMALWPSQSVVIALQSKVLDNVLTIPAKALQQGPEGAFVWFNEQGKAATAAVEVVLQDKNQVVVTGIKTGQQVIVDGQSRLRKGAELKILTEAPQTAAVEQ
;
A
#
# COMPACT_ATOMS: atom_id res chain seq x y z
N MET A 1 -32.76 -98.52 63.58
CA MET A 1 -31.90 -97.84 64.66
C MET A 1 -30.93 -96.92 63.98
N LYS A 2 -30.89 -95.71 64.49
CA LYS A 2 -29.98 -94.52 64.23
C LYS A 2 -30.49 -93.51 63.18
N LEU A 3 -30.93 -92.37 63.75
CA LEU A 3 -31.17 -91.05 63.19
C LEU A 3 -29.96 -90.51 62.54
N VAL A 4 -30.17 -89.84 61.41
CA VAL A 4 -29.22 -88.84 60.90
C VAL A 4 -29.97 -87.55 60.64
N LYS A 5 -29.51 -86.49 61.31
CA LYS A 5 -30.08 -85.13 61.31
C LYS A 5 -29.67 -84.42 59.99
N LEU A 6 -30.71 -83.81 59.40
CA LEU A 6 -30.54 -82.92 58.24
C LEU A 6 -30.17 -81.48 58.75
N VAL A 7 -29.05 -80.93 58.36
CA VAL A 7 -28.63 -79.57 58.65
C VAL A 7 -28.86 -78.72 57.38
N MET A 8 -29.83 -77.79 57.44
CA MET A 8 -29.98 -76.72 56.39
C MET A 8 -29.00 -75.64 56.60
N ILE A 9 -28.13 -75.41 55.55
CA ILE A 9 -27.27 -74.23 55.50
C ILE A 9 -27.94 -73.20 54.57
N SER A 10 -28.46 -72.12 55.14
CA SER A 10 -28.96 -70.96 54.40
C SER A 10 -27.78 -70.09 53.97
N GLY A 11 -27.47 -70.08 52.64
CA GLY A 11 -26.46 -69.25 52.03
C GLY A 11 -26.90 -67.77 51.94
N LEU A 12 -26.28 -66.90 52.70
CA LEU A 12 -26.47 -65.46 52.63
C LEU A 12 -25.68 -64.91 51.43
N TRP A 13 -26.41 -64.49 50.40
CA TRP A 13 -25.81 -63.76 49.23
C TRP A 13 -25.51 -62.33 49.70
N LEU A 14 -24.24 -62.04 49.95
CA LEU A 14 -23.73 -60.66 50.15
C LEU A 14 -23.61 -60.01 48.80
N SER A 15 -24.57 -59.18 48.42
CA SER A 15 -24.48 -58.28 47.25
C SER A 15 -23.45 -57.19 47.53
N CYS A 16 -22.26 -57.37 47.02
CA CYS A 16 -21.20 -56.35 47.05
C CYS A 16 -21.61 -55.24 46.04
N ALA A 17 -22.23 -54.17 46.52
CA ALA A 17 -22.43 -52.95 45.76
C ALA A 17 -21.05 -52.32 45.52
N VAL A 18 -20.54 -52.40 44.30
CA VAL A 18 -19.34 -51.66 43.84
C VAL A 18 -19.75 -50.19 43.85
N VAL A 19 -19.45 -49.50 44.92
CA VAL A 19 -19.47 -48.02 44.98
C VAL A 19 -18.33 -47.56 44.06
N ALA A 20 -18.70 -47.12 42.87
CA ALA A 20 -17.76 -46.43 41.97
C ALA A 20 -17.26 -45.18 42.72
N GLN A 21 -16.01 -45.25 43.17
CA GLN A 21 -15.34 -44.15 43.86
C GLN A 21 -15.18 -43.01 42.85
N GLN A 22 -16.08 -42.05 42.89
CA GLN A 22 -16.00 -40.79 42.14
C GLN A 22 -14.72 -40.09 42.62
N GLY A 23 -13.73 -39.99 41.75
CA GLY A 23 -12.51 -39.23 42.03
C GLY A 23 -12.86 -37.75 42.27
N PRO A 24 -12.01 -37.00 42.99
CA PRO A 24 -12.26 -35.59 43.25
C PRO A 24 -12.45 -34.81 41.92
N ALA A 25 -13.48 -33.96 41.86
CA ALA A 25 -13.79 -33.15 40.69
C ALA A 25 -12.58 -32.31 40.28
N VAL A 26 -12.20 -32.39 39.01
CA VAL A 26 -11.03 -31.72 38.48
C VAL A 26 -11.31 -30.25 38.22
N PRO A 27 -10.57 -29.32 38.81
CA PRO A 27 -10.74 -27.89 38.55
C PRO A 27 -10.29 -27.55 37.12
N VAL A 28 -11.18 -26.92 36.33
CA VAL A 28 -10.94 -26.57 34.93
C VAL A 28 -11.45 -25.17 34.62
N LYS A 29 -10.80 -24.49 33.67
CA LYS A 29 -11.34 -23.28 33.03
C LYS A 29 -12.00 -23.65 31.72
N THR A 30 -13.11 -23.02 31.41
CA THR A 30 -13.84 -23.27 30.16
C THR A 30 -14.00 -21.99 29.36
N ALA A 31 -14.11 -22.13 28.03
CA ALA A 31 -14.50 -21.06 27.11
C ALA A 31 -15.68 -21.57 26.25
N LEU A 32 -16.51 -20.64 25.79
CA LEU A 32 -17.62 -20.96 24.90
C LEU A 32 -17.12 -21.04 23.45
N VAL A 33 -17.59 -22.03 22.71
CA VAL A 33 -17.47 -22.08 21.26
C VAL A 33 -18.31 -20.96 20.67
N GLN A 34 -17.65 -20.04 19.96
CA GLN A 34 -18.30 -18.90 19.31
C GLN A 34 -18.42 -19.13 17.81
N GLN A 35 -19.52 -18.65 17.24
CA GLN A 35 -19.69 -18.60 15.79
C GLN A 35 -19.44 -17.17 15.34
N GLN A 36 -18.42 -16.97 14.52
CA GLN A 36 -18.02 -15.62 14.04
C GLN A 36 -17.39 -15.69 12.67
N SER A 37 -17.28 -14.53 12.02
CA SER A 37 -16.51 -14.37 10.79
C SER A 37 -15.03 -14.15 11.10
N VAL A 38 -14.16 -14.94 10.49
CA VAL A 38 -12.71 -14.89 10.73
C VAL A 38 -11.98 -14.55 9.43
N PRO A 39 -11.21 -13.43 9.39
CA PRO A 39 -10.40 -13.09 8.24
C PRO A 39 -9.20 -14.02 8.13
N VAL A 40 -8.92 -14.45 6.91
CA VAL A 40 -7.72 -15.23 6.57
C VAL A 40 -6.67 -14.30 5.98
N TRP A 41 -5.48 -14.29 6.58
CA TRP A 41 -4.40 -13.40 6.21
C TRP A 41 -3.26 -14.15 5.51
N ILE A 42 -2.83 -13.63 4.35
CA ILE A 42 -1.57 -14.01 3.72
C ILE A 42 -0.48 -13.11 4.28
N ARG A 43 0.52 -13.70 4.94
CA ARG A 43 1.67 -12.95 5.46
C ARG A 43 2.84 -13.05 4.50
N ALA A 44 3.50 -11.92 4.25
CA ALA A 44 4.67 -11.84 3.41
C ALA A 44 5.54 -10.65 3.79
N ILE A 45 6.77 -10.61 3.30
CA ILE A 45 7.62 -9.42 3.40
C ILE A 45 7.32 -8.53 2.20
N GLY A 46 7.08 -7.24 2.47
CA GLY A 46 6.90 -6.20 1.48
C GLY A 46 8.02 -5.17 1.54
N GLN A 47 8.26 -4.50 0.43
CA GLN A 47 9.15 -3.35 0.35
C GLN A 47 8.33 -2.07 0.15
N VAL A 48 8.57 -1.09 1.00
CA VAL A 48 7.94 0.23 0.90
C VAL A 48 8.50 0.96 -0.33
N LYS A 49 7.62 1.52 -1.14
CA LYS A 49 7.95 2.28 -2.35
C LYS A 49 7.22 3.60 -2.34
N ALA A 50 7.93 4.68 -2.63
CA ALA A 50 7.27 5.94 -2.94
C ALA A 50 6.38 5.78 -4.17
N GLN A 51 5.22 6.44 -4.20
CA GLN A 51 4.39 6.44 -5.41
C GLN A 51 5.08 7.18 -6.56
N GLN A 52 5.75 8.30 -6.23
CA GLN A 52 6.54 9.08 -7.16
C GLN A 52 7.88 9.44 -6.51
N SER A 53 8.96 9.27 -7.27
CA SER A 53 10.31 9.69 -6.90
C SER A 53 10.96 10.27 -8.13
N VAL A 54 11.37 11.52 -8.06
CA VAL A 54 11.94 12.27 -9.18
C VAL A 54 13.31 12.78 -8.82
N GLU A 55 14.27 12.49 -9.69
CA GLU A 55 15.60 13.05 -9.64
C GLU A 55 15.60 14.41 -10.37
N ILE A 56 15.84 15.49 -9.63
CA ILE A 56 15.84 16.85 -10.16
C ILE A 56 17.18 17.11 -10.86
N ARG A 57 17.12 17.34 -12.16
CA ARG A 57 18.28 17.58 -13.02
C ARG A 57 18.14 18.93 -13.72
N PRO A 58 19.24 19.64 -14.01
CA PRO A 58 19.19 20.86 -14.80
C PRO A 58 18.79 20.54 -16.24
N GLN A 59 18.01 21.43 -16.86
CA GLN A 59 17.61 21.33 -18.26
C GLN A 59 18.40 22.30 -19.17
N VAL A 60 19.18 23.20 -18.55
CA VAL A 60 20.11 24.10 -19.20
C VAL A 60 21.42 24.12 -18.42
N ASP A 61 22.50 24.36 -19.15
CA ASP A 61 23.85 24.47 -18.57
C ASP A 61 24.05 25.87 -17.96
N GLY A 62 24.69 25.92 -16.78
CA GLY A 62 24.98 27.21 -16.17
C GLY A 62 25.45 27.10 -14.72
N ILE A 63 25.70 28.23 -14.08
CA ILE A 63 26.07 28.30 -12.67
C ILE A 63 24.79 28.22 -11.83
N LEU A 64 24.75 27.30 -10.85
CA LEU A 64 23.68 27.20 -9.88
C LEU A 64 23.75 28.42 -8.93
N GLN A 65 22.92 29.43 -9.17
CA GLN A 65 23.00 30.69 -8.46
C GLN A 65 22.54 30.59 -7.01
N ARG A 66 21.42 29.93 -6.79
CA ARG A 66 20.79 29.77 -5.47
C ARG A 66 20.01 28.47 -5.39
N ILE A 67 20.02 27.87 -4.21
CA ILE A 67 19.10 26.80 -3.79
C ILE A 67 18.16 27.42 -2.77
N LEU A 68 16.85 27.29 -2.97
CA LEU A 68 15.81 27.99 -2.21
C LEU A 68 15.10 27.06 -1.21
N VAL A 69 15.46 25.78 -1.20
CA VAL A 69 14.87 24.76 -0.33
C VAL A 69 15.95 24.14 0.55
N GLU A 70 15.55 23.69 1.72
CA GLU A 70 16.41 22.97 2.65
C GLU A 70 16.29 21.45 2.41
N GLU A 71 17.35 20.72 2.77
CA GLU A 71 17.33 19.25 2.77
C GLU A 71 16.28 18.74 3.76
N GLY A 72 15.46 17.79 3.34
CA GLY A 72 14.36 17.27 4.17
C GLY A 72 13.10 18.14 4.15
N GLN A 73 13.09 19.30 3.51
CA GLN A 73 11.92 20.19 3.43
C GLN A 73 10.80 19.53 2.61
N LEU A 74 9.56 19.72 3.04
CA LEU A 74 8.36 19.37 2.26
C LEU A 74 8.06 20.47 1.25
N VAL A 75 7.89 20.10 -0.01
CA VAL A 75 7.58 21.00 -1.13
C VAL A 75 6.33 20.53 -1.87
N LYS A 76 5.67 21.47 -2.54
CA LYS A 76 4.52 21.21 -3.41
C LYS A 76 4.95 21.20 -4.87
N ALA A 77 4.18 20.52 -5.71
CA ALA A 77 4.35 20.62 -7.16
C ALA A 77 4.25 22.09 -7.60
N GLY A 78 5.26 22.56 -8.37
CA GLY A 78 5.39 23.94 -8.82
C GLY A 78 6.23 24.86 -7.92
N ASP A 79 6.64 24.41 -6.73
CA ASP A 79 7.52 25.21 -5.88
C ASP A 79 8.90 25.39 -6.50
N LEU A 80 9.47 26.59 -6.38
CA LEU A 80 10.79 26.94 -6.89
C LEU A 80 11.88 26.37 -5.97
N LEU A 81 12.66 25.44 -6.49
CA LEU A 81 13.68 24.70 -5.74
C LEU A 81 15.06 25.35 -5.86
N ALA A 82 15.44 25.73 -7.09
CA ALA A 82 16.74 26.31 -7.36
C ALA A 82 16.70 27.22 -8.58
N VAL A 83 17.70 28.07 -8.73
CA VAL A 83 17.84 29.03 -9.84
C VAL A 83 19.22 28.90 -10.43
N ILE A 84 19.30 28.74 -11.76
CA ILE A 84 20.51 28.81 -12.56
C ILE A 84 20.70 30.26 -13.04
N ASP A 85 21.91 30.73 -13.20
CA ASP A 85 22.21 32.08 -13.70
C ASP A 85 21.60 32.28 -15.10
N ASP A 86 20.62 33.17 -15.18
CA ASP A 86 19.80 33.42 -16.36
C ASP A 86 20.30 34.56 -17.26
N ARG A 87 21.35 35.29 -16.84
CA ARG A 87 21.77 36.54 -17.47
C ARG A 87 22.04 36.41 -18.95
N SER A 88 22.72 35.35 -19.40
CA SER A 88 23.03 35.13 -20.81
C SER A 88 21.78 34.76 -21.63
N ILE A 89 20.93 33.91 -21.11
CA ILE A 89 19.67 33.45 -21.75
C ILE A 89 18.70 34.63 -21.84
N LYS A 90 18.59 35.44 -20.76
CA LYS A 90 17.76 36.63 -20.73
C LYS A 90 18.23 37.68 -21.75
N ALA A 91 19.54 37.89 -21.90
CA ALA A 91 20.09 38.78 -22.93
C ALA A 91 19.72 38.32 -24.35
N ALA A 92 19.81 37.01 -24.63
CA ALA A 92 19.41 36.45 -25.93
C ALA A 92 17.89 36.59 -26.18
N TYR A 93 17.08 36.41 -25.16
CA TYR A 93 15.62 36.64 -25.23
C TYR A 93 15.28 38.09 -25.55
N GLU A 94 15.90 39.07 -24.85
CA GLU A 94 15.67 40.50 -25.11
C GLU A 94 16.19 40.92 -26.50
N GLN A 95 17.33 40.35 -27.00
CA GLN A 95 17.79 40.53 -28.37
C GLN A 95 16.78 40.05 -29.42
N ALA A 96 16.17 38.86 -29.20
CA ALA A 96 15.15 38.36 -30.10
C ALA A 96 13.88 39.24 -30.10
N LYS A 97 13.49 39.80 -28.95
CA LYS A 97 12.40 40.79 -28.86
C LYS A 97 12.71 42.08 -29.63
N ALA A 98 13.93 42.58 -29.52
CA ALA A 98 14.32 43.76 -30.28
C ALA A 98 14.25 43.51 -31.80
N GLN A 99 14.69 42.30 -32.27
CA GLN A 99 14.58 41.90 -33.65
C GLN A 99 13.14 41.81 -34.14
N LEU A 100 12.21 41.33 -33.30
CA LEU A 100 10.75 41.34 -33.57
C LEU A 100 10.25 42.74 -33.87
N ALA A 101 10.64 43.71 -33.03
CA ALA A 101 10.22 45.10 -33.21
C ALA A 101 10.70 45.70 -34.55
N VAL A 102 11.91 45.36 -34.97
CA VAL A 102 12.45 45.79 -36.28
C VAL A 102 11.61 45.23 -37.42
N VAL A 103 11.38 43.91 -37.41
CA VAL A 103 10.59 43.23 -38.48
C VAL A 103 9.14 43.73 -38.49
N GLN A 104 8.55 43.97 -37.34
CA GLN A 104 7.20 44.52 -37.22
C GLN A 104 7.12 45.91 -37.86
N ALA A 105 8.07 46.81 -37.57
CA ALA A 105 8.11 48.14 -38.17
C ALA A 105 8.26 48.09 -39.70
N GLN A 106 9.09 47.20 -40.21
CA GLN A 106 9.24 46.96 -41.67
C GLN A 106 7.94 46.47 -42.30
N LEU A 107 7.26 45.54 -41.65
CA LEU A 107 5.96 45.02 -42.11
C LEU A 107 4.89 46.10 -42.15
N ASP A 108 4.85 46.95 -41.13
CA ASP A 108 3.88 48.04 -41.03
C ASP A 108 4.07 49.03 -42.18
N VAL A 109 5.33 49.41 -42.51
CA VAL A 109 5.64 50.26 -43.68
C VAL A 109 5.24 49.55 -44.97
N ALA A 110 5.60 48.27 -45.15
CA ALA A 110 5.24 47.51 -46.37
C ALA A 110 3.73 47.40 -46.58
N LYS A 111 2.95 47.25 -45.48
CA LYS A 111 1.48 47.24 -45.55
C LYS A 111 0.89 48.61 -45.94
N LEU A 112 1.46 49.70 -45.46
CA LEU A 112 1.06 51.05 -45.86
C LEU A 112 1.31 51.28 -47.35
N ASP A 113 2.51 50.89 -47.83
CA ASP A 113 2.86 51.02 -49.24
C ASP A 113 1.97 50.12 -50.12
N LEU A 114 1.67 48.89 -49.72
CA LEU A 114 0.74 48.02 -50.41
C LEU A 114 -0.65 48.69 -50.58
N LYS A 115 -1.15 49.27 -49.49
CA LYS A 115 -2.42 50.01 -49.52
C LYS A 115 -2.39 51.20 -50.51
N ARG A 116 -1.26 51.95 -50.57
CA ARG A 116 -1.06 53.02 -51.52
C ARG A 116 -1.08 52.50 -52.98
N TYR A 117 -0.28 51.45 -53.26
CA TYR A 117 -0.26 50.85 -54.61
C TYR A 117 -1.62 50.27 -55.02
N GLN A 118 -2.36 49.65 -54.14
CA GLN A 118 -3.70 49.16 -54.42
C GLN A 118 -4.70 50.29 -54.77
N ASN A 119 -4.59 51.46 -54.12
CA ASN A 119 -5.40 52.63 -54.46
C ASN A 119 -5.00 53.24 -55.77
N LEU A 120 -3.71 53.47 -56.02
CA LEU A 120 -3.17 53.98 -57.29
C LEU A 120 -3.49 53.09 -58.46
N ARG A 121 -3.56 51.76 -58.26
CA ARG A 121 -3.98 50.81 -59.30
C ARG A 121 -5.43 50.95 -59.66
N LYS A 122 -6.32 51.26 -58.71
CA LYS A 122 -7.76 51.57 -59.00
C LYS A 122 -7.89 52.78 -59.87
N ASP A 123 -7.00 53.78 -59.69
CA ASP A 123 -6.95 55.02 -60.48
C ASP A 123 -6.10 54.85 -61.77
N GLN A 124 -5.67 53.61 -62.12
CA GLN A 124 -4.83 53.29 -63.29
C GLN A 124 -3.49 54.01 -63.32
N ALA A 125 -3.00 54.54 -62.17
CA ALA A 125 -1.75 55.30 -62.06
C ALA A 125 -0.50 54.43 -61.90
N VAL A 126 -0.63 53.10 -61.63
CA VAL A 126 0.47 52.15 -61.48
C VAL A 126 0.14 50.82 -62.14
N SER A 127 1.20 50.06 -62.55
CA SER A 127 1.02 48.73 -63.13
C SER A 127 0.57 47.69 -62.09
N ALA A 128 -0.15 46.67 -62.56
CA ALA A 128 -0.53 45.52 -61.70
C ALA A 128 0.69 44.83 -61.08
N GLN A 129 1.81 44.75 -61.86
CA GLN A 129 3.07 44.14 -61.41
C GLN A 129 3.64 44.79 -60.15
N MET A 130 3.53 46.13 -60.00
CA MET A 130 4.05 46.83 -58.81
C MET A 130 3.25 46.51 -57.57
N ALA A 131 1.93 46.39 -57.66
CA ALA A 131 1.05 45.99 -56.54
C ALA A 131 1.32 44.54 -56.15
N ASP A 132 1.47 43.64 -57.14
CA ASP A 132 1.76 42.23 -56.90
C ASP A 132 3.15 42.01 -56.23
N GLN A 133 4.19 42.79 -56.70
CA GLN A 133 5.52 42.83 -56.06
C GLN A 133 5.44 43.25 -54.58
N GLN A 134 4.68 44.32 -54.30
CA GLN A 134 4.54 44.79 -52.91
C GLN A 134 3.75 43.80 -52.04
N GLN A 135 2.75 43.13 -52.63
CA GLN A 135 2.02 42.04 -51.92
C GLN A 135 2.97 40.87 -51.55
N ALA A 136 3.88 40.50 -52.45
CA ALA A 136 4.88 39.47 -52.17
C ALA A 136 5.83 39.91 -51.04
N THR A 137 6.24 41.21 -51.03
CA THR A 137 7.06 41.77 -49.93
C THR A 137 6.37 41.70 -48.60
N VAL A 138 5.08 42.04 -48.52
CA VAL A 138 4.27 41.90 -47.27
C VAL A 138 4.23 40.44 -46.82
N GLN A 139 3.99 39.50 -47.74
CA GLN A 139 3.96 38.06 -47.40
C GLN A 139 5.31 37.56 -46.88
N GLN A 140 6.40 38.02 -47.50
CA GLN A 140 7.78 37.72 -47.04
C GLN A 140 8.04 38.22 -45.63
N LEU A 141 7.66 39.49 -45.31
CA LEU A 141 7.85 40.06 -43.98
C LEU A 141 6.95 39.40 -42.94
N GLU A 142 5.72 38.99 -43.29
CA GLU A 142 4.85 38.20 -42.42
C GLU A 142 5.46 36.82 -42.11
N ALA A 143 6.11 36.17 -43.09
CA ALA A 143 6.83 34.95 -42.84
C ALA A 143 8.05 35.16 -41.94
N GLN A 144 8.78 36.26 -42.15
CA GLN A 144 9.92 36.65 -41.31
C GLN A 144 9.47 36.93 -39.87
N LEU A 145 8.35 37.63 -39.66
CA LEU A 145 7.77 37.90 -38.36
C LEU A 145 7.47 36.61 -37.60
N ARG A 146 6.83 35.64 -38.27
CA ARG A 146 6.55 34.32 -37.67
C ARG A 146 7.86 33.59 -37.28
N SER A 147 8.92 33.68 -38.11
CA SER A 147 10.21 33.08 -37.80
C SER A 147 10.85 33.67 -36.53
N VAL A 148 10.86 35.01 -36.41
CA VAL A 148 11.41 35.70 -35.23
C VAL A 148 10.56 35.39 -33.98
N GLN A 149 9.25 35.34 -34.13
CA GLN A 149 8.36 34.95 -33.02
C GLN A 149 8.66 33.52 -32.52
N ALA A 150 8.92 32.59 -33.42
CA ALA A 150 9.34 31.24 -33.05
C ALA A 150 10.66 31.21 -32.27
N THR A 151 11.64 32.09 -32.68
CA THR A 151 12.90 32.26 -31.95
C THR A 151 12.67 32.78 -30.53
N ILE A 152 11.77 33.77 -30.35
CA ILE A 152 11.42 34.30 -29.02
C ILE A 152 10.84 33.19 -28.15
N ASN A 153 9.92 32.39 -28.70
CA ASN A 153 9.29 31.28 -27.95
C ASN A 153 10.37 30.25 -27.52
N ALA A 154 11.33 29.94 -28.35
CA ALA A 154 12.42 29.03 -28.01
C ALA A 154 13.28 29.60 -26.85
N GLN A 155 13.67 30.89 -26.91
CA GLN A 155 14.44 31.54 -25.85
C GLN A 155 13.62 31.65 -24.55
N GLN A 156 12.32 31.83 -24.62
CA GLN A 156 11.45 31.86 -23.46
C GLN A 156 11.38 30.50 -22.74
N VAL A 157 11.37 29.40 -23.50
CA VAL A 157 11.44 28.04 -22.95
C VAL A 157 12.78 27.83 -22.25
N GLU A 158 13.91 28.19 -22.89
CA GLU A 158 15.23 28.10 -22.24
C GLU A 158 15.30 28.93 -20.96
N LEU A 159 14.74 30.15 -20.96
CA LEU A 159 14.67 30.98 -19.78
C LEU A 159 13.84 30.32 -18.66
N SER A 160 12.75 29.63 -19.00
CA SER A 160 11.95 28.92 -18.00
C SER A 160 12.72 27.78 -17.33
N TYR A 161 13.67 27.15 -18.04
CA TYR A 161 14.49 26.06 -17.50
C TYR A 161 15.56 26.51 -16.51
N THR A 162 15.85 27.84 -16.43
CA THR A 162 16.72 28.39 -15.39
C THR A 162 16.07 28.36 -14.01
N GLN A 163 14.75 28.30 -13.95
CA GLN A 163 13.97 28.15 -12.73
C GLN A 163 13.60 26.69 -12.54
N ILE A 164 14.26 26.03 -11.60
CA ILE A 164 14.06 24.62 -11.36
C ILE A 164 12.90 24.45 -10.39
N LEU A 165 11.75 23.97 -10.89
CA LEU A 165 10.52 23.75 -10.15
C LEU A 165 10.38 22.28 -9.76
N SER A 166 9.67 22.03 -8.66
CA SER A 166 9.31 20.65 -8.28
C SER A 166 8.17 20.12 -9.18
N PRO A 167 8.35 18.99 -9.86
CA PRO A 167 7.29 18.38 -10.66
C PRO A 167 6.24 17.67 -9.82
N ILE A 168 6.55 17.33 -8.55
CA ILE A 168 5.70 16.60 -7.63
C ILE A 168 5.68 17.25 -6.25
N SER A 169 4.68 16.94 -5.46
CA SER A 169 4.68 17.24 -4.02
C SER A 169 5.39 16.12 -3.28
N GLY A 170 6.31 16.47 -2.36
CA GLY A 170 7.08 15.48 -1.62
C GLY A 170 8.17 16.09 -0.75
N GLN A 171 9.05 15.27 -0.24
CA GLN A 171 10.19 15.69 0.56
C GLN A 171 11.45 15.76 -0.31
N VAL A 172 12.20 16.87 -0.16
CA VAL A 172 13.50 17.07 -0.81
C VAL A 172 14.53 16.17 -0.12
N GLY A 173 15.29 15.45 -0.92
CA GLY A 173 16.42 14.63 -0.44
C GLY A 173 17.67 15.45 -0.16
N ILE A 174 18.76 14.73 0.08
CA ILE A 174 20.09 15.33 0.24
C ILE A 174 20.55 15.92 -1.09
N ARG A 175 21.14 17.10 -1.09
CA ARG A 175 21.68 17.76 -2.26
C ARG A 175 23.05 17.17 -2.65
N ASN A 176 23.27 17.02 -3.92
CA ASN A 176 24.55 16.55 -4.46
C ASN A 176 25.44 17.69 -4.97
N VAL A 177 24.90 18.92 -5.05
CA VAL A 177 25.56 20.07 -5.66
C VAL A 177 25.27 21.33 -4.81
N ASP A 178 26.28 22.18 -4.64
CA ASP A 178 26.17 23.44 -3.93
C ASP A 178 25.94 24.64 -4.84
N ALA A 179 25.35 25.71 -4.31
CA ALA A 179 25.28 27.00 -5.01
C ALA A 179 26.68 27.50 -5.34
N GLY A 180 26.84 28.07 -6.54
CA GLY A 180 28.13 28.48 -7.10
C GLY A 180 28.77 27.45 -8.03
N ASN A 181 28.36 26.21 -8.00
CA ASN A 181 28.87 25.20 -8.92
C ASN A 181 28.26 25.35 -10.33
N TYR A 182 29.08 25.00 -11.33
CA TYR A 182 28.61 24.87 -12.71
C TYR A 182 27.95 23.52 -12.90
N VAL A 183 26.70 23.52 -13.38
CA VAL A 183 25.89 22.32 -13.65
C VAL A 183 25.63 22.16 -15.13
N ARG A 184 25.60 20.92 -15.63
CA ARG A 184 25.36 20.58 -17.03
C ARG A 184 24.19 19.59 -17.16
N THR A 185 23.49 19.68 -18.26
CA THR A 185 22.43 18.73 -18.65
C THR A 185 22.97 17.32 -18.82
N SER A 186 24.24 17.15 -19.11
CA SER A 186 24.95 15.87 -19.29
C SER A 186 25.45 15.26 -17.98
N ASP A 187 25.35 15.96 -16.85
CA ASP A 187 25.86 15.46 -15.58
C ASP A 187 25.08 14.21 -15.14
N ALA A 188 25.83 13.18 -14.71
CA ALA A 188 25.23 11.92 -14.27
C ALA A 188 24.43 12.08 -12.95
N ASN A 189 24.89 12.97 -12.08
CA ASN A 189 24.26 13.22 -10.78
C ASN A 189 23.13 14.24 -10.90
N SER A 190 22.03 13.96 -10.21
CA SER A 190 20.95 14.93 -9.99
C SER A 190 21.39 16.01 -9.00
N LEU A 191 20.71 17.15 -9.01
CA LEU A 191 20.91 18.17 -7.99
C LEU A 191 20.47 17.68 -6.62
N PHE A 192 19.31 17.09 -6.55
CA PHE A 192 18.69 16.40 -5.40
C PHE A 192 17.49 15.58 -5.90
N SER A 193 16.91 14.77 -5.03
CA SER A 193 15.67 14.04 -5.31
C SER A 193 14.48 14.72 -4.64
N VAL A 194 13.28 14.51 -5.18
CA VAL A 194 12.01 14.80 -4.50
C VAL A 194 11.20 13.51 -4.46
N VAL A 195 10.79 13.09 -3.26
CA VAL A 195 10.13 11.81 -3.02
C VAL A 195 8.78 12.04 -2.35
N GLN A 196 7.73 11.51 -2.95
CA GLN A 196 6.40 11.54 -2.36
C GLN A 196 6.30 10.50 -1.23
N LEU A 197 6.07 10.96 0.01
CA LEU A 197 5.97 10.10 1.18
C LEU A 197 4.52 9.76 1.56
N ASP A 198 3.55 10.58 1.15
CA ASP A 198 2.13 10.37 1.39
C ASP A 198 1.31 10.70 0.12
N PRO A 199 0.45 9.79 -0.34
CA PRO A 199 0.37 8.38 0.03
C PRO A 199 1.60 7.58 -0.39
N ILE A 200 1.85 6.44 0.28
CA ILE A 200 2.97 5.54 0.00
C ILE A 200 2.44 4.17 -0.41
N SER A 201 3.24 3.39 -1.12
CA SER A 201 2.86 2.06 -1.55
C SER A 201 3.79 0.99 -0.97
N ILE A 202 3.29 -0.23 -0.83
CA ILE A 202 4.10 -1.38 -0.49
C ILE A 202 3.98 -2.42 -1.58
N GLU A 203 5.12 -2.84 -2.12
CA GLU A 203 5.23 -3.94 -3.08
C GLU A 203 5.52 -5.25 -2.35
N ILE A 204 4.76 -6.28 -2.66
CA ILE A 204 4.81 -7.60 -2.04
C ILE A 204 5.04 -8.61 -3.16
N ALA A 205 5.98 -9.53 -2.97
CA ALA A 205 6.18 -10.65 -3.89
C ALA A 205 5.55 -11.93 -3.30
N LEU A 206 4.52 -12.46 -3.95
CA LEU A 206 3.81 -13.66 -3.53
C LEU A 206 4.09 -14.82 -4.48
N PRO A 207 4.23 -16.06 -3.99
CA PRO A 207 4.42 -17.23 -4.84
C PRO A 207 3.28 -17.42 -5.84
N GLN A 208 3.58 -17.88 -7.06
CA GLN A 208 2.57 -18.14 -8.11
C GLN A 208 1.52 -19.19 -7.73
N SER A 209 1.80 -20.05 -6.74
CA SER A 209 0.82 -20.98 -6.19
C SER A 209 -0.41 -20.29 -5.59
N ARG A 210 -0.28 -19.00 -5.21
CA ARG A 210 -1.37 -18.15 -4.72
C ARG A 210 -2.18 -17.47 -5.84
N LEU A 211 -1.85 -17.72 -7.11
CA LEU A 211 -2.54 -17.09 -8.25
C LEU A 211 -4.07 -17.22 -8.21
N PRO A 212 -4.69 -18.37 -7.88
CA PRO A 212 -6.14 -18.47 -7.80
C PRO A 212 -6.75 -17.51 -6.76
N GLU A 213 -6.12 -17.37 -5.58
CA GLU A 213 -6.55 -16.44 -4.54
C GLU A 213 -6.40 -14.99 -5.01
N LEU A 214 -5.27 -14.65 -5.63
CA LEU A 214 -5.01 -13.30 -6.16
C LEU A 214 -5.97 -12.90 -7.29
N GLN A 215 -6.41 -13.85 -8.11
CA GLN A 215 -7.42 -13.62 -9.14
C GLN A 215 -8.79 -13.25 -8.52
N GLN A 216 -9.18 -13.93 -7.43
CA GLN A 216 -10.40 -13.59 -6.69
C GLN A 216 -10.31 -12.17 -6.10
N LEU A 217 -9.17 -11.82 -5.49
CA LEU A 217 -8.93 -10.47 -4.97
C LEU A 217 -8.99 -9.42 -6.08
N THR A 218 -8.43 -9.72 -7.25
CA THR A 218 -8.52 -8.83 -8.42
C THR A 218 -9.96 -8.60 -8.86
N GLN A 219 -10.83 -9.62 -8.81
CA GLN A 219 -12.25 -9.45 -9.10
C GLN A 219 -12.95 -8.59 -8.06
N GLN A 220 -12.64 -8.74 -6.77
CA GLN A 220 -13.17 -7.89 -5.70
C GLN A 220 -12.79 -6.42 -5.91
N ILE A 221 -11.52 -6.13 -6.25
CA ILE A 221 -11.06 -4.76 -6.58
C ILE A 221 -11.85 -4.19 -7.77
N ARG A 222 -12.06 -4.97 -8.83
CA ARG A 222 -12.86 -4.55 -10.00
C ARG A 222 -14.32 -4.23 -9.66
N GLN A 223 -14.85 -4.86 -8.60
CA GLN A 223 -16.19 -4.61 -8.06
C GLN A 223 -16.22 -3.48 -7.03
N ASN A 224 -15.14 -2.68 -6.92
CA ASN A 224 -14.95 -1.62 -5.92
C ASN A 224 -15.03 -2.11 -4.46
N GLN A 225 -14.72 -3.38 -4.22
CA GLN A 225 -14.61 -3.90 -2.86
C GLN A 225 -13.21 -3.61 -2.33
N THR A 226 -13.15 -3.15 -1.10
CA THR A 226 -11.89 -2.87 -0.41
C THR A 226 -11.29 -4.17 0.11
N VAL A 227 -10.03 -4.43 -0.22
CA VAL A 227 -9.25 -5.55 0.32
C VAL A 227 -8.22 -5.00 1.31
N PRO A 228 -8.42 -5.20 2.63
CA PRO A 228 -7.54 -4.66 3.65
C PRO A 228 -6.14 -5.27 3.61
N VAL A 229 -5.16 -4.42 3.86
CA VAL A 229 -3.75 -4.81 4.01
C VAL A 229 -3.19 -4.14 5.25
N LEU A 230 -2.55 -4.90 6.13
CA LEU A 230 -1.92 -4.39 7.34
C LEU A 230 -0.40 -4.46 7.19
N ALA A 231 0.29 -3.40 7.59
CA ALA A 231 1.75 -3.35 7.62
C ALA A 231 2.26 -3.39 9.07
N TYR A 232 3.31 -4.17 9.30
CA TYR A 232 3.93 -4.36 10.61
C TYR A 232 5.43 -4.14 10.49
N LEU A 233 6.04 -3.54 11.50
CA LEU A 233 7.50 -3.41 11.54
C LEU A 233 8.19 -4.77 11.69
N LYS A 234 7.61 -5.65 12.52
CA LYS A 234 8.05 -7.03 12.74
C LYS A 234 6.85 -7.92 13.06
N GLU A 235 7.04 -9.21 12.90
CA GLU A 235 5.98 -10.16 13.21
C GLU A 235 5.60 -10.13 14.70
N GLY A 236 4.28 -10.05 14.97
CA GLY A 236 3.71 -10.03 16.32
C GLY A 236 3.67 -8.64 16.98
N ALA A 237 4.13 -7.58 16.31
CA ALA A 237 3.93 -6.20 16.73
C ALA A 237 2.48 -5.74 16.43
N GLU A 238 2.11 -4.58 16.95
CA GLU A 238 0.89 -3.90 16.51
C GLU A 238 1.03 -3.41 15.05
N PRO A 239 -0.09 -3.28 14.31
CA PRO A 239 -0.06 -2.75 12.95
C PRO A 239 0.52 -1.33 12.94
N LEU A 240 1.54 -1.10 12.12
CA LEU A 240 2.15 0.21 11.91
C LEU A 240 1.25 1.10 11.04
N ALA A 241 0.61 0.51 10.03
CA ALA A 241 -0.30 1.19 9.13
C ALA A 241 -1.33 0.22 8.54
N GLN A 242 -2.48 0.75 8.17
CA GLN A 242 -3.52 0.05 7.43
C GLN A 242 -3.67 0.66 6.04
N GLY A 243 -3.70 -0.19 5.03
CA GLY A 243 -3.85 0.19 3.64
C GLY A 243 -4.81 -0.72 2.88
N GLN A 244 -4.79 -0.59 1.58
CA GLN A 244 -5.70 -1.32 0.68
C GLN A 244 -4.92 -1.89 -0.49
N LEU A 245 -5.28 -3.10 -0.90
CA LEU A 245 -4.76 -3.71 -2.11
C LEU A 245 -5.18 -2.88 -3.33
N LYS A 246 -4.20 -2.44 -4.11
CA LYS A 246 -4.42 -1.58 -5.29
C LYS A 246 -4.41 -2.36 -6.58
N VAL A 247 -3.39 -3.18 -6.76
CA VAL A 247 -3.19 -3.91 -8.01
C VAL A 247 -2.39 -5.20 -7.79
N VAL A 248 -2.76 -6.22 -8.52
CA VAL A 248 -1.97 -7.46 -8.71
C VAL A 248 -1.33 -7.37 -10.09
N ASP A 249 -0.02 -7.59 -10.19
CA ASP A 249 0.71 -7.56 -11.46
C ASP A 249 0.12 -8.61 -12.43
N ASN A 250 0.14 -8.30 -13.70
CA ASN A 250 -0.36 -9.17 -14.77
C ASN A 250 0.68 -10.20 -15.24
N ARG A 251 1.87 -10.24 -14.62
CA ARG A 251 2.97 -11.13 -14.96
C ARG A 251 3.54 -11.83 -13.75
N VAL A 252 3.95 -13.09 -13.98
CA VAL A 252 4.78 -13.84 -13.04
C VAL A 252 6.24 -13.56 -13.37
N ALA A 253 7.04 -13.19 -12.38
CA ALA A 253 8.48 -13.02 -12.54
C ALA A 253 9.12 -14.40 -12.77
N ALA A 254 9.58 -14.66 -13.99
CA ALA A 254 10.09 -15.99 -14.38
C ALA A 254 11.30 -16.45 -13.53
N ALA A 255 12.15 -15.51 -13.09
CA ALA A 255 13.34 -15.84 -12.29
C ALA A 255 13.00 -16.33 -10.87
N THR A 256 11.89 -15.88 -10.28
CA THR A 256 11.55 -16.15 -8.87
C THR A 256 10.24 -16.93 -8.71
N GLY A 257 9.45 -17.10 -9.78
CA GLY A 257 8.12 -17.71 -9.70
C GLY A 257 7.13 -16.92 -8.83
N THR A 258 7.32 -15.60 -8.72
CA THR A 258 6.49 -14.74 -7.86
C THR A 258 5.66 -13.75 -8.67
N ILE A 259 4.54 -13.33 -8.09
CA ILE A 259 3.65 -12.28 -8.61
C ILE A 259 3.79 -11.08 -7.70
N ARG A 260 3.99 -9.90 -8.27
CA ARG A 260 4.03 -8.66 -7.52
C ARG A 260 2.62 -8.16 -7.24
N VAL A 261 2.45 -7.69 -6.04
CA VAL A 261 1.19 -7.12 -5.54
C VAL A 261 1.51 -5.76 -4.94
N LYS A 262 0.72 -4.76 -5.22
CA LYS A 262 0.90 -3.39 -4.72
C LYS A 262 -0.30 -2.99 -3.87
N ALA A 263 -0.02 -2.50 -2.68
CA ALA A 263 -1.01 -1.94 -1.77
C ALA A 263 -0.67 -0.48 -1.45
N ASP A 264 -1.68 0.37 -1.38
CA ASP A 264 -1.52 1.79 -1.05
C ASP A 264 -1.87 2.05 0.41
N PHE A 265 -1.10 2.92 1.04
CA PHE A 265 -1.22 3.31 2.44
C PHE A 265 -1.21 4.84 2.56
N ALA A 266 -2.08 5.37 3.40
CA ALA A 266 -1.92 6.72 3.89
C ALA A 266 -0.74 6.75 4.88
N ASN A 267 0.09 7.78 4.82
CA ASN A 267 1.32 7.89 5.61
C ASN A 267 1.51 9.32 6.17
N PRO A 268 0.49 9.92 6.82
CA PRO A 268 0.57 11.30 7.30
C PRO A 268 1.67 11.48 8.36
N ASP A 269 1.90 10.48 9.18
CA ASP A 269 2.92 10.50 10.25
C ASP A 269 4.31 10.06 9.76
N MET A 270 4.48 9.82 8.45
CA MET A 270 5.73 9.37 7.83
C MET A 270 6.33 8.12 8.50
N ALA A 271 5.49 7.25 9.06
CA ALA A 271 5.92 6.03 9.74
C ALA A 271 6.51 4.98 8.79
N LEU A 272 6.13 5.03 7.51
CA LEU A 272 6.65 4.18 6.45
C LEU A 272 7.65 4.98 5.59
N TRP A 273 8.86 4.41 5.41
CA TRP A 273 9.92 5.03 4.62
C TRP A 273 10.19 4.25 3.33
N PRO A 274 10.47 4.93 2.21
CA PRO A 274 10.87 4.27 0.97
C PRO A 274 12.07 3.33 1.17
N SER A 275 12.03 2.18 0.50
CA SER A 275 13.01 1.09 0.59
C SER A 275 13.04 0.32 1.91
N GLN A 276 12.21 0.68 2.90
CA GLN A 276 12.05 -0.08 4.14
C GLN A 276 11.40 -1.43 3.85
N SER A 277 11.89 -2.49 4.52
CA SER A 277 11.22 -3.79 4.52
C SER A 277 10.25 -3.90 5.68
N VAL A 278 9.04 -4.36 5.43
CA VAL A 278 7.95 -4.49 6.41
C VAL A 278 7.26 -5.84 6.26
N VAL A 279 6.67 -6.34 7.33
CA VAL A 279 5.83 -7.53 7.28
C VAL A 279 4.41 -7.10 6.91
N ILE A 280 3.81 -7.75 5.91
CA ILE A 280 2.47 -7.46 5.43
C ILE A 280 1.55 -8.62 5.76
N ALA A 281 0.32 -8.30 6.18
CA ALA A 281 -0.81 -9.21 6.22
C ALA A 281 -1.86 -8.73 5.21
N LEU A 282 -2.04 -9.48 4.13
CA LEU A 282 -3.05 -9.27 3.09
C LEU A 282 -4.27 -10.13 3.40
N GLN A 283 -5.45 -9.55 3.54
CA GLN A 283 -6.68 -10.30 3.73
C GLN A 283 -7.06 -11.02 2.43
N SER A 284 -7.00 -12.37 2.44
CA SER A 284 -7.32 -13.16 1.25
C SER A 284 -8.80 -13.48 1.14
N LYS A 285 -9.43 -13.79 2.25
CA LYS A 285 -10.86 -14.09 2.34
C LYS A 285 -11.36 -13.92 3.77
N VAL A 286 -12.67 -13.90 3.94
CA VAL A 286 -13.32 -14.02 5.24
C VAL A 286 -14.04 -15.37 5.26
N LEU A 287 -13.84 -16.12 6.32
CA LEU A 287 -14.61 -17.36 6.59
C LEU A 287 -15.81 -16.96 7.45
N ASP A 288 -16.99 -16.98 6.85
CA ASP A 288 -18.21 -16.58 7.53
C ASP A 288 -18.82 -17.77 8.32
N ASN A 289 -19.41 -17.42 9.48
CA ASN A 289 -20.16 -18.37 10.30
C ASN A 289 -19.35 -19.61 10.73
N VAL A 290 -18.04 -19.44 10.97
CA VAL A 290 -17.16 -20.53 11.41
C VAL A 290 -17.11 -20.62 12.93
N LEU A 291 -16.90 -21.84 13.43
CA LEU A 291 -16.76 -22.10 14.86
C LEU A 291 -15.33 -21.84 15.30
N THR A 292 -15.18 -21.02 16.33
CA THR A 292 -13.88 -20.65 16.89
C THR A 292 -13.77 -21.08 18.35
N ILE A 293 -12.56 -21.52 18.69
CA ILE A 293 -12.16 -21.86 20.05
C ILE A 293 -10.84 -21.16 20.37
N PRO A 294 -10.55 -20.87 21.65
CA PRO A 294 -9.20 -20.42 22.03
C PRO A 294 -8.15 -21.47 21.66
N ALA A 295 -6.99 -21.04 21.17
CA ALA A 295 -5.92 -21.94 20.72
C ALA A 295 -5.47 -22.93 21.83
N LYS A 296 -5.57 -22.51 23.11
CA LYS A 296 -5.24 -23.34 24.28
C LYS A 296 -6.19 -24.54 24.48
N ALA A 297 -7.40 -24.52 23.89
CA ALA A 297 -8.35 -25.62 24.01
C ALA A 297 -8.03 -26.80 23.07
N LEU A 298 -7.28 -26.54 22.01
CA LEU A 298 -6.90 -27.57 21.03
C LEU A 298 -5.85 -28.52 21.62
N GLN A 299 -6.11 -29.83 21.51
CA GLN A 299 -5.18 -30.89 21.92
C GLN A 299 -4.86 -31.79 20.73
N GLN A 300 -3.66 -32.35 20.71
CA GLN A 300 -3.24 -33.34 19.73
C GLN A 300 -3.20 -34.72 20.37
N GLY A 301 -3.86 -35.68 19.74
CA GLY A 301 -3.88 -37.08 20.16
C GLY A 301 -3.41 -38.02 19.06
N PRO A 302 -3.30 -39.35 19.35
CA PRO A 302 -2.90 -40.33 18.37
C PRO A 302 -3.82 -40.43 17.12
N GLU A 303 -5.10 -40.11 17.31
CA GLU A 303 -6.13 -40.13 16.27
C GLU A 303 -6.37 -38.76 15.59
N GLY A 304 -5.59 -37.75 15.96
CA GLY A 304 -5.72 -36.40 15.43
C GLY A 304 -6.03 -35.33 16.47
N ALA A 305 -6.46 -34.16 16.01
CA ALA A 305 -6.82 -33.05 16.85
C ALA A 305 -8.16 -33.30 17.57
N PHE A 306 -8.22 -32.94 18.84
CA PHE A 306 -9.44 -33.05 19.64
C PHE A 306 -9.54 -31.90 20.66
N VAL A 307 -10.73 -31.72 21.22
CA VAL A 307 -10.98 -30.79 22.32
C VAL A 307 -11.68 -31.52 23.48
N TRP A 308 -11.33 -31.11 24.70
CA TRP A 308 -12.13 -31.46 25.88
C TRP A 308 -13.28 -30.49 25.99
N PHE A 309 -14.47 -31.00 26.27
CA PHE A 309 -15.66 -30.17 26.53
C PHE A 309 -16.45 -30.67 27.74
N ASN A 310 -17.23 -29.77 28.30
CA ASN A 310 -18.13 -30.08 29.41
C ASN A 310 -19.43 -30.68 28.88
N GLU A 311 -19.69 -31.94 29.23
CA GLU A 311 -20.95 -32.63 28.97
C GLU A 311 -21.67 -32.88 30.31
N GLN A 312 -22.59 -32.00 30.64
CA GLN A 312 -23.40 -32.09 31.89
C GLN A 312 -22.57 -32.28 33.18
N GLY A 313 -21.47 -31.56 33.31
CA GLY A 313 -20.55 -31.65 34.47
C GLY A 313 -19.46 -32.69 34.38
N LYS A 314 -19.38 -33.44 33.28
CA LYS A 314 -18.35 -34.45 33.01
C LYS A 314 -17.47 -34.10 31.83
N ALA A 315 -16.20 -34.52 31.87
CA ALA A 315 -15.27 -34.36 30.78
C ALA A 315 -15.58 -35.32 29.64
N ALA A 316 -15.82 -34.80 28.45
CA ALA A 316 -15.96 -35.54 27.21
C ALA A 316 -14.98 -35.02 26.18
N THR A 317 -14.63 -35.84 25.17
CA THR A 317 -13.73 -35.46 24.07
C THR A 317 -14.52 -35.41 22.76
N ALA A 318 -14.26 -34.41 21.93
CA ALA A 318 -14.73 -34.36 20.55
C ALA A 318 -13.53 -34.25 19.60
N ALA A 319 -13.51 -35.12 18.60
CA ALA A 319 -12.57 -34.97 17.50
C ALA A 319 -12.92 -33.73 16.69
N VAL A 320 -11.93 -32.91 16.33
CA VAL A 320 -12.12 -31.69 15.58
C VAL A 320 -11.17 -31.66 14.40
N GLU A 321 -11.65 -31.08 13.31
CA GLU A 321 -10.81 -30.78 12.16
C GLU A 321 -10.42 -29.30 12.19
N VAL A 322 -9.12 -29.00 12.13
CA VAL A 322 -8.58 -27.65 12.16
C VAL A 322 -8.59 -27.06 10.75
N VAL A 323 -9.41 -26.04 10.54
CA VAL A 323 -9.51 -25.32 9.26
C VAL A 323 -8.50 -24.17 9.19
N LEU A 324 -8.34 -23.43 10.29
CA LEU A 324 -7.40 -22.32 10.41
C LEU A 324 -6.92 -22.20 11.86
N GLN A 325 -5.62 -22.00 12.03
CA GLN A 325 -5.03 -21.76 13.36
C GLN A 325 -4.30 -20.43 13.37
N ASP A 326 -4.66 -19.57 14.32
CA ASP A 326 -3.94 -18.35 14.65
C ASP A 326 -3.38 -18.43 16.08
N LYS A 327 -2.58 -17.45 16.49
CA LYS A 327 -1.93 -17.42 17.82
C LYS A 327 -2.94 -17.53 18.97
N ASN A 328 -4.10 -16.89 18.87
CA ASN A 328 -5.07 -16.77 19.95
C ASN A 328 -6.29 -17.67 19.76
N GLN A 329 -6.65 -18.01 18.53
CA GLN A 329 -7.88 -18.76 18.23
C GLN A 329 -7.67 -19.77 17.10
N VAL A 330 -8.50 -20.79 17.11
CA VAL A 330 -8.52 -21.85 16.08
C VAL A 330 -9.92 -21.97 15.52
N VAL A 331 -10.03 -21.99 14.21
CA VAL A 331 -11.26 -22.31 13.51
C VAL A 331 -11.34 -23.83 13.35
N VAL A 332 -12.43 -24.42 13.86
CA VAL A 332 -12.61 -25.88 13.91
C VAL A 332 -13.97 -26.29 13.37
N THR A 333 -14.06 -27.54 12.92
CA THR A 333 -15.32 -28.25 12.67
C THR A 333 -15.44 -29.45 13.60
N GLY A 334 -16.64 -30.01 13.73
CA GLY A 334 -16.87 -31.19 14.59
C GLY A 334 -17.40 -30.89 16.00
N ILE A 335 -17.66 -29.62 16.33
CA ILE A 335 -18.26 -29.17 17.61
C ILE A 335 -19.48 -28.30 17.34
N LYS A 336 -20.26 -27.99 18.40
CA LYS A 336 -21.47 -27.15 18.30
C LYS A 336 -21.27 -25.78 18.92
N THR A 337 -21.93 -24.77 18.37
CA THR A 337 -21.98 -23.43 18.96
C THR A 337 -22.49 -23.48 20.40
N GLY A 338 -21.86 -22.71 21.28
CA GLY A 338 -22.26 -22.61 22.69
C GLY A 338 -21.75 -23.76 23.56
N GLN A 339 -21.08 -24.79 23.02
CA GLN A 339 -20.41 -25.79 23.86
C GLN A 339 -19.30 -25.16 24.70
N GLN A 340 -19.15 -25.64 25.94
CA GLN A 340 -18.07 -25.22 26.82
C GLN A 340 -16.83 -26.10 26.60
N VAL A 341 -15.82 -25.57 25.88
CA VAL A 341 -14.53 -26.24 25.72
C VAL A 341 -13.59 -25.90 26.87
N ILE A 342 -12.76 -26.86 27.28
CA ILE A 342 -11.85 -26.71 28.42
C ILE A 342 -10.53 -26.12 27.91
N VAL A 343 -10.10 -25.00 28.48
CA VAL A 343 -8.91 -24.23 28.09
C VAL A 343 -7.75 -24.38 29.07
N ASP A 344 -8.03 -24.89 30.29
CA ASP A 344 -7.02 -25.14 31.33
C ASP A 344 -7.42 -26.32 32.20
N GLY A 345 -6.45 -27.09 32.70
CA GLY A 345 -6.67 -28.30 33.52
C GLY A 345 -6.75 -29.60 32.69
N GLN A 346 -6.58 -29.56 31.37
CA GLN A 346 -6.76 -30.72 30.46
C GLN A 346 -5.85 -31.89 30.80
N SER A 347 -4.60 -31.66 31.27
CA SER A 347 -3.61 -32.74 31.58
C SER A 347 -4.04 -33.71 32.65
N ARG A 348 -5.06 -33.35 33.46
CA ARG A 348 -5.58 -34.17 34.58
C ARG A 348 -6.89 -34.87 34.22
N LEU A 349 -7.42 -34.60 33.02
CA LEU A 349 -8.70 -35.12 32.60
C LEU A 349 -8.62 -36.55 32.07
N ARG A 350 -9.64 -37.31 32.42
CA ARG A 350 -9.99 -38.59 31.80
C ARG A 350 -11.43 -38.53 31.34
N LYS A 351 -11.78 -39.26 30.31
CA LYS A 351 -13.15 -39.33 29.80
C LYS A 351 -14.10 -39.72 30.94
N GLY A 352 -15.14 -38.92 31.20
CA GLY A 352 -16.09 -39.14 32.25
C GLY A 352 -15.72 -38.55 33.62
N ALA A 353 -14.56 -37.89 33.78
CA ALA A 353 -14.16 -37.22 35.02
C ALA A 353 -15.13 -36.08 35.39
N GLU A 354 -15.47 -35.94 36.66
CA GLU A 354 -16.28 -34.83 37.14
C GLU A 354 -15.50 -33.51 37.06
N LEU A 355 -16.17 -32.45 36.62
CA LEU A 355 -15.58 -31.14 36.41
C LEU A 355 -15.99 -30.16 37.51
N LYS A 356 -15.05 -29.43 38.06
CA LYS A 356 -15.28 -28.24 38.87
C LYS A 356 -14.90 -27.01 38.04
N ILE A 357 -15.88 -26.34 37.42
CA ILE A 357 -15.65 -25.17 36.60
C ILE A 357 -15.23 -24.02 37.51
N LEU A 358 -14.02 -23.48 37.23
CA LEU A 358 -13.52 -22.26 37.85
C LEU A 358 -14.03 -21.08 37.02
N THR A 359 -15.02 -20.36 37.56
CA THR A 359 -15.50 -19.13 36.93
C THR A 359 -14.48 -18.03 37.21
N GLU A 360 -13.78 -17.58 36.20
CA GLU A 360 -13.02 -16.33 36.30
C GLU A 360 -13.98 -15.17 36.42
N ALA A 361 -13.87 -14.36 37.48
CA ALA A 361 -14.50 -13.06 37.51
C ALA A 361 -14.01 -12.24 36.31
N PRO A 362 -14.87 -11.47 35.63
CA PRO A 362 -14.44 -10.66 34.47
C PRO A 362 -13.30 -9.77 34.94
N GLN A 363 -12.12 -9.94 34.32
CA GLN A 363 -11.04 -8.98 34.46
C GLN A 363 -11.53 -7.68 33.79
N THR A 364 -11.96 -6.74 34.62
CA THR A 364 -12.15 -5.35 34.25
C THR A 364 -10.80 -4.88 33.74
N ALA A 365 -10.72 -4.58 32.45
CA ALA A 365 -9.56 -3.94 31.84
C ALA A 365 -9.28 -2.66 32.66
N ALA A 366 -8.24 -2.70 33.49
CA ALA A 366 -7.68 -1.49 34.07
C ALA A 366 -7.13 -0.67 32.90
N VAL A 367 -7.83 0.40 32.60
CA VAL A 367 -7.31 1.52 31.82
C VAL A 367 -6.26 2.17 32.72
N GLU A 368 -5.00 1.87 32.51
CA GLU A 368 -3.91 2.70 33.00
C GLU A 368 -3.79 3.93 32.10
N GLN A 369 -3.88 5.06 32.75
CA GLN A 369 -3.75 6.41 32.22
C GLN A 369 -2.32 6.70 31.73
#